data_91c8f93e8bc4aac0fa9cfe818401da20
#
_entry.id   91c8f93e8bc4aac0fa9cfe818401da20
#
_cell.length_a   1.000
_cell.length_b   1.000
_cell.length_c   1.000
_cell.angle_alpha   90.00
_cell.angle_beta   90.00
_cell.angle_gamma   90.00
#
_symmetry.space_group_name_H-M   'P 1'
#
loop_
_entity.id
_entity.type
_entity.pdbx_description
1 polymer ?
#
loop_
_entity_poly.entity_id
_entity_poly.type
_entity_poly.pdbx_seq_one_letter_code
_entity_poly.pdbx_strand_id
1 'polypeptide(L)'
;LQNMTRLCAPFYRSSASIVAMCLLSAELTKYAANPILATTISFMNEMANIAERVGADIEMVRHGIGSDPRIGYSFIYPGAGYGGSCFPKDVQALERTARQYGYEAQMLSAVEAVNDRQKDKLFEMINRHFGGVIKGRTFAVWGLSFKPNTDDMRAASSRNLLASLWAAGAKVQAFDPEAMHEAERIFGQRDDLMLVGTANAALQNADALVVVTEWKNFRSPDFDMLKSSLADAVVFDGRNIYDPDAVEQAGLAYYGIGRGRAIARPD
;
A
#
# COMPACT_ATOMS: atom_id res chain seq x y z
N LEU A 1 5.79 -39.00 -6.90
CA LEU A 1 4.67 -38.11 -7.11
C LEU A 1 3.37 -38.67 -6.50
N GLN A 2 2.93 -39.91 -6.89
CA GLN A 2 1.68 -40.51 -6.37
C GLN A 2 1.63 -40.61 -4.84
N ASN A 3 2.74 -40.92 -4.15
CA ASN A 3 2.79 -40.98 -2.70
C ASN A 3 2.62 -39.61 -2.05
N MET A 4 3.18 -38.54 -2.62
CA MET A 4 2.99 -37.18 -2.15
C MET A 4 1.55 -36.70 -2.37
N THR A 5 0.97 -37.01 -3.52
CA THR A 5 -0.46 -36.71 -3.80
C THR A 5 -1.38 -37.38 -2.76
N ARG A 6 -1.11 -38.67 -2.43
CA ARG A 6 -1.89 -39.40 -1.40
C ARG A 6 -1.71 -38.77 -0.01
N LEU A 7 -0.50 -38.38 0.34
CA LEU A 7 -0.22 -37.75 1.64
C LEU A 7 -0.92 -36.38 1.79
N CYS A 8 -0.97 -35.60 0.71
CA CYS A 8 -1.59 -34.27 0.71
C CYS A 8 -3.11 -34.28 0.49
N ALA A 9 -3.67 -35.37 -0.08
CA ALA A 9 -5.09 -35.47 -0.41
C ALA A 9 -6.06 -35.13 0.73
N PRO A 10 -5.83 -35.53 2.00
CA PRO A 10 -6.73 -35.20 3.11
C PRO A 10 -6.85 -33.70 3.41
N PHE A 11 -5.88 -32.89 2.99
CA PHE A 11 -5.83 -31.43 3.25
C PHE A 11 -6.54 -30.60 2.16
N TYR A 12 -6.97 -31.21 1.05
CA TYR A 12 -7.59 -30.55 -0.06
C TYR A 12 -9.02 -31.06 -0.29
N ARG A 13 -9.95 -30.14 -0.52
CA ARG A 13 -11.36 -30.49 -0.80
C ARG A 13 -11.58 -31.11 -2.17
N SER A 14 -10.62 -30.96 -3.10
CA SER A 14 -10.67 -31.59 -4.42
C SER A 14 -9.25 -31.92 -4.90
N SER A 15 -9.09 -33.01 -5.66
CA SER A 15 -7.85 -33.40 -6.31
C SER A 15 -7.36 -32.40 -7.37
N ALA A 16 -8.23 -31.52 -7.87
CA ALA A 16 -7.88 -30.48 -8.84
C ALA A 16 -6.89 -29.43 -8.26
N SER A 17 -6.72 -29.38 -6.93
CA SER A 17 -5.77 -28.47 -6.27
C SER A 17 -4.31 -28.95 -6.28
N ILE A 18 -4.05 -30.20 -6.73
CA ILE A 18 -2.70 -30.78 -6.79
C ILE A 18 -2.30 -30.91 -8.25
N VAL A 19 -1.39 -30.04 -8.69
CA VAL A 19 -0.84 -30.07 -10.05
C VAL A 19 0.56 -30.69 -9.99
N ALA A 20 0.75 -31.82 -10.66
CA ALA A 20 2.02 -32.49 -10.76
C ALA A 20 2.78 -32.05 -12.01
N MET A 21 4.02 -31.61 -11.84
CA MET A 21 4.87 -31.15 -12.94
C MET A 21 6.34 -31.43 -12.66
N CYS A 22 7.23 -31.22 -13.65
CA CYS A 22 8.67 -31.34 -13.44
C CYS A 22 9.19 -30.22 -12.53
N LEU A 23 10.37 -30.41 -11.95
CA LEU A 23 10.97 -29.51 -10.97
C LEU A 23 11.07 -28.07 -11.51
N LEU A 24 11.63 -27.88 -12.70
CA LEU A 24 11.82 -26.55 -13.29
C LEU A 24 10.49 -25.84 -13.53
N SER A 25 9.45 -26.57 -14.00
CA SER A 25 8.12 -25.98 -14.16
C SER A 25 7.47 -25.62 -12.82
N ALA A 26 7.66 -26.43 -11.78
CA ALA A 26 7.11 -26.16 -10.46
C ALA A 26 7.75 -24.91 -9.83
N GLU A 27 9.06 -24.75 -9.94
CA GLU A 27 9.77 -23.56 -9.48
C GLU A 27 9.31 -22.31 -10.25
N LEU A 28 9.26 -22.39 -11.59
CA LEU A 28 8.82 -21.26 -12.41
C LEU A 28 7.35 -20.90 -12.14
N THR A 29 6.48 -21.88 -11.92
CA THR A 29 5.06 -21.65 -11.55
C THR A 29 4.96 -20.85 -10.26
N LYS A 30 5.74 -21.19 -9.23
CA LYS A 30 5.75 -20.44 -7.97
C LYS A 30 6.23 -19.00 -8.18
N TYR A 31 7.31 -18.81 -8.95
CA TYR A 31 7.82 -17.47 -9.23
C TYR A 31 6.87 -16.67 -10.14
N ALA A 32 6.19 -17.29 -11.10
CA ALA A 32 5.26 -16.59 -11.99
C ALA A 32 3.99 -16.13 -11.27
N ALA A 33 3.49 -16.89 -10.29
CA ALA A 33 2.27 -16.58 -9.58
C ALA A 33 2.34 -15.24 -8.79
N ASN A 34 3.43 -14.94 -8.11
CA ASN A 34 3.57 -13.70 -7.38
C ASN A 34 3.80 -12.48 -8.30
N PRO A 35 4.67 -12.53 -9.31
CA PRO A 35 4.81 -11.44 -10.28
C PRO A 35 3.52 -11.10 -11.04
N ILE A 36 2.66 -12.04 -11.40
CA ILE A 36 1.38 -11.67 -12.03
C ILE A 36 0.48 -10.87 -11.09
N LEU A 37 0.44 -11.22 -9.79
CA LEU A 37 -0.30 -10.45 -8.80
C LEU A 37 0.32 -9.06 -8.58
N ALA A 38 1.65 -8.98 -8.50
CA ALA A 38 2.37 -7.70 -8.41
C ALA A 38 2.12 -6.82 -9.65
N THR A 39 2.09 -7.41 -10.85
CA THR A 39 1.76 -6.73 -12.11
C THR A 39 0.36 -6.13 -12.05
N THR A 40 -0.61 -6.89 -11.57
CA THR A 40 -2.01 -6.44 -11.44
C THR A 40 -2.11 -5.22 -10.51
N ILE A 41 -1.42 -5.25 -9.36
CA ILE A 41 -1.41 -4.13 -8.41
C ILE A 41 -0.70 -2.91 -9.03
N SER A 42 0.48 -3.09 -9.65
CA SER A 42 1.21 -2.00 -10.31
C SER A 42 0.40 -1.39 -11.46
N PHE A 43 -0.28 -2.20 -12.26
CA PHE A 43 -1.19 -1.72 -13.30
C PHE A 43 -2.31 -0.86 -12.72
N MET A 44 -2.96 -1.30 -11.65
CA MET A 44 -4.03 -0.51 -10.99
C MET A 44 -3.51 0.79 -10.38
N ASN A 45 -2.30 0.79 -9.83
CA ASN A 45 -1.67 2.00 -9.33
C ASN A 45 -1.34 2.99 -10.45
N GLU A 46 -0.90 2.51 -11.61
CA GLU A 46 -0.69 3.34 -12.79
C GLU A 46 -2.02 3.91 -13.31
N MET A 47 -3.07 3.10 -13.38
CA MET A 47 -4.43 3.56 -13.72
C MET A 47 -4.95 4.60 -12.71
N ALA A 48 -4.69 4.45 -11.42
CA ALA A 48 -5.03 5.43 -10.40
C ALA A 48 -4.34 6.78 -10.65
N ASN A 49 -3.05 6.75 -10.99
CA ASN A 49 -2.30 7.96 -11.33
C ASN A 49 -2.79 8.63 -12.63
N ILE A 50 -3.30 7.86 -13.58
CA ILE A 50 -3.96 8.39 -14.79
C ILE A 50 -5.33 8.98 -14.42
N ALA A 51 -6.13 8.27 -13.60
CA ALA A 51 -7.45 8.71 -13.17
C ALA A 51 -7.39 10.10 -12.51
N GLU A 52 -6.41 10.34 -11.62
CA GLU A 52 -6.18 11.66 -11.01
C GLU A 52 -5.99 12.79 -12.06
N ARG A 53 -5.29 12.48 -13.15
CA ARG A 53 -4.96 13.47 -14.20
C ARG A 53 -6.14 13.78 -15.13
N VAL A 54 -6.99 12.77 -15.38
CA VAL A 54 -8.15 12.93 -16.27
C VAL A 54 -9.43 13.28 -15.53
N GLY A 55 -9.40 13.28 -14.18
CA GLY A 55 -10.57 13.57 -13.33
C GLY A 55 -11.55 12.41 -13.20
N ALA A 56 -11.07 11.17 -13.35
CA ALA A 56 -11.84 9.94 -13.09
C ALA A 56 -11.65 9.46 -11.65
N ASP A 57 -12.62 8.70 -11.13
CA ASP A 57 -12.50 7.97 -9.86
C ASP A 57 -12.02 6.54 -10.13
N ILE A 58 -10.88 6.15 -9.57
CA ILE A 58 -10.31 4.82 -9.77
C ILE A 58 -11.19 3.70 -9.21
N GLU A 59 -11.99 3.94 -8.16
CA GLU A 59 -12.89 2.93 -7.62
C GLU A 59 -14.03 2.61 -8.61
N MET A 60 -14.53 3.60 -9.33
CA MET A 60 -15.49 3.36 -10.41
C MET A 60 -14.86 2.57 -11.56
N VAL A 61 -13.62 2.90 -11.93
CA VAL A 61 -12.85 2.14 -12.93
C VAL A 61 -12.63 0.70 -12.46
N ARG A 62 -12.22 0.52 -11.21
CA ARG A 62 -12.02 -0.80 -10.58
C ARG A 62 -13.30 -1.64 -10.61
N HIS A 63 -14.43 -1.04 -10.25
CA HIS A 63 -15.73 -1.72 -10.32
C HIS A 63 -16.09 -2.10 -11.77
N GLY A 64 -15.86 -1.20 -12.72
CA GLY A 64 -16.13 -1.46 -14.13
C GLY A 64 -15.32 -2.63 -14.67
N ILE A 65 -14.00 -2.59 -14.54
CA ILE A 65 -13.13 -3.68 -15.06
C ILE A 65 -13.27 -4.98 -14.25
N GLY A 66 -13.49 -4.90 -12.93
CA GLY A 66 -13.65 -6.06 -12.06
C GLY A 66 -14.94 -6.84 -12.31
N SER A 67 -15.95 -6.23 -12.95
CA SER A 67 -17.18 -6.91 -13.36
C SER A 67 -16.96 -7.91 -14.51
N ASP A 68 -15.86 -7.78 -15.26
CA ASP A 68 -15.46 -8.78 -16.28
C ASP A 68 -14.92 -10.03 -15.56
N PRO A 69 -15.53 -11.21 -15.75
CA PRO A 69 -15.11 -12.45 -15.08
C PRO A 69 -13.68 -12.90 -15.46
N ARG A 70 -13.12 -12.39 -16.56
CA ARG A 70 -11.72 -12.65 -16.95
C ARG A 70 -10.72 -11.89 -16.09
N ILE A 71 -11.14 -10.80 -15.43
CA ILE A 71 -10.33 -9.96 -14.55
C ILE A 71 -10.68 -10.26 -13.08
N GLY A 72 -11.95 -10.10 -12.70
CA GLY A 72 -12.43 -10.24 -11.34
C GLY A 72 -11.96 -9.12 -10.41
N TYR A 73 -12.36 -9.18 -9.14
CA TYR A 73 -12.09 -8.14 -8.15
C TYR A 73 -10.83 -8.37 -7.31
N SER A 74 -10.19 -9.53 -7.46
CA SER A 74 -9.02 -9.89 -6.66
C SER A 74 -7.78 -9.15 -7.15
N PHE A 75 -7.01 -8.57 -6.21
CA PHE A 75 -5.73 -7.89 -6.48
C PHE A 75 -5.80 -6.62 -7.36
N ILE A 76 -6.98 -6.11 -7.69
CA ILE A 76 -7.15 -4.85 -8.43
C ILE A 76 -7.43 -3.65 -7.53
N TYR A 77 -6.86 -3.61 -6.33
CA TYR A 77 -6.98 -2.49 -5.39
C TYR A 77 -5.78 -1.56 -5.53
N PRO A 78 -6.00 -0.28 -5.94
CA PRO A 78 -4.94 0.71 -5.94
C PRO A 78 -4.59 1.13 -4.51
N GLY A 79 -3.36 1.59 -4.31
CA GLY A 79 -2.90 2.06 -3.01
C GLY A 79 -1.48 2.63 -3.06
N ALA A 80 -0.86 2.78 -1.90
CA ALA A 80 0.48 3.35 -1.76
C ALA A 80 1.63 2.38 -2.14
N GLY A 81 1.36 1.40 -2.98
CA GLY A 81 2.31 0.36 -3.38
C GLY A 81 2.25 -0.89 -2.51
N TYR A 82 2.82 -1.98 -3.02
CA TYR A 82 2.94 -3.24 -2.30
C TYR A 82 4.30 -3.38 -1.64
N GLY A 83 4.33 -4.17 -0.56
CA GLY A 83 5.52 -4.56 0.17
C GLY A 83 5.50 -6.05 0.55
N GLY A 84 6.12 -6.37 1.67
CA GLY A 84 6.23 -7.73 2.19
C GLY A 84 7.43 -8.48 1.64
N SER A 85 7.59 -9.71 2.09
CA SER A 85 8.74 -10.54 1.76
C SER A 85 8.65 -11.27 0.43
N CYS A 86 7.45 -11.40 -0.15
CA CYS A 86 7.22 -12.26 -1.31
C CYS A 86 7.26 -11.49 -2.62
N PHE A 87 6.38 -10.49 -2.82
CA PHE A 87 6.24 -9.82 -4.11
C PHE A 87 7.53 -9.15 -4.58
N PRO A 88 8.18 -8.27 -3.80
CA PRO A 88 9.41 -7.62 -4.26
C PRO A 88 10.52 -8.64 -4.56
N LYS A 89 10.72 -9.58 -3.63
CA LYS A 89 11.75 -10.59 -3.78
C LYS A 89 11.55 -11.49 -4.99
N ASP A 90 10.32 -11.95 -5.24
CA ASP A 90 10.03 -12.91 -6.32
C ASP A 90 10.07 -12.22 -7.69
N VAL A 91 9.63 -10.96 -7.81
CA VAL A 91 9.79 -10.15 -9.05
C VAL A 91 11.27 -9.97 -9.37
N GLN A 92 12.08 -9.51 -8.40
CA GLN A 92 13.52 -9.29 -8.58
C GLN A 92 14.29 -10.58 -8.87
N ALA A 93 13.93 -11.70 -8.22
CA ALA A 93 14.56 -12.99 -8.44
C ALA A 93 14.27 -13.49 -9.86
N LEU A 94 13.02 -13.37 -10.32
CA LEU A 94 12.64 -13.80 -11.67
C LEU A 94 13.29 -12.93 -12.75
N GLU A 95 13.34 -11.61 -12.56
CA GLU A 95 14.05 -10.70 -13.46
C GLU A 95 15.54 -11.03 -13.54
N ARG A 96 16.18 -11.27 -12.39
CA ARG A 96 17.60 -11.64 -12.33
C ARG A 96 17.86 -12.99 -13.03
N THR A 97 16.98 -13.97 -12.79
CA THR A 97 17.05 -15.26 -13.47
C THR A 97 16.92 -15.10 -14.98
N ALA A 98 15.95 -14.34 -15.46
CA ALA A 98 15.77 -14.05 -16.89
C ALA A 98 17.06 -13.48 -17.51
N ARG A 99 17.66 -12.49 -16.84
CA ARG A 99 18.92 -11.86 -17.28
C ARG A 99 20.09 -12.84 -17.33
N GLN A 100 20.19 -13.77 -16.36
CA GLN A 100 21.21 -14.82 -16.38
C GLN A 100 21.10 -15.77 -17.58
N TYR A 101 19.88 -15.95 -18.10
CA TYR A 101 19.61 -16.75 -19.30
C TYR A 101 19.52 -15.90 -20.58
N GLY A 102 20.02 -14.66 -20.55
CA GLY A 102 20.07 -13.79 -21.72
C GLY A 102 18.72 -13.19 -22.16
N TYR A 103 17.71 -13.20 -21.29
CA TYR A 103 16.40 -12.64 -21.56
C TYR A 103 16.14 -11.37 -20.75
N GLU A 104 15.75 -10.28 -21.42
CA GLU A 104 15.36 -9.03 -20.79
C GLU A 104 13.87 -9.06 -20.45
N ALA A 105 13.55 -9.20 -19.16
CA ALA A 105 12.17 -9.29 -18.66
C ALA A 105 11.57 -7.88 -18.46
N GLN A 106 11.27 -7.17 -19.55
CA GLN A 106 10.81 -5.76 -19.56
C GLN A 106 9.58 -5.53 -18.68
N MET A 107 8.60 -6.42 -18.70
CA MET A 107 7.41 -6.28 -17.84
C MET A 107 7.75 -6.31 -16.35
N LEU A 108 8.65 -7.19 -15.93
CA LEU A 108 9.04 -7.30 -14.51
C LEU A 108 9.77 -6.05 -14.04
N SER A 109 10.68 -5.54 -14.85
CA SER A 109 11.38 -4.27 -14.58
C SER A 109 10.40 -3.10 -14.50
N ALA A 110 9.41 -3.02 -15.40
CA ALA A 110 8.38 -1.98 -15.38
C ALA A 110 7.49 -2.08 -14.13
N VAL A 111 7.08 -3.28 -13.73
CA VAL A 111 6.27 -3.52 -12.53
C VAL A 111 6.98 -3.01 -11.27
N GLU A 112 8.27 -3.28 -11.13
CA GLU A 112 9.07 -2.80 -10.01
C GLU A 112 9.21 -1.29 -10.02
N ALA A 113 9.56 -0.71 -11.17
CA ALA A 113 9.70 0.74 -11.31
C ALA A 113 8.38 1.50 -11.01
N VAL A 114 7.23 0.95 -11.40
CA VAL A 114 5.92 1.51 -11.06
C VAL A 114 5.67 1.43 -9.55
N ASN A 115 5.95 0.28 -8.92
CA ASN A 115 5.74 0.10 -7.49
C ASN A 115 6.66 1.01 -6.64
N ASP A 116 7.90 1.19 -7.04
CA ASP A 116 8.83 2.06 -6.31
C ASP A 116 8.37 3.52 -6.36
N ARG A 117 7.97 4.03 -7.53
CA ARG A 117 7.35 5.36 -7.63
C ARG A 117 6.08 5.49 -6.80
N GLN A 118 5.27 4.41 -6.75
CA GLN A 118 4.02 4.44 -6.01
C GLN A 118 4.21 4.57 -4.50
N LYS A 119 5.31 4.07 -3.95
CA LYS A 119 5.63 4.22 -2.52
C LYS A 119 5.89 5.68 -2.11
N ASP A 120 6.25 6.53 -3.04
CA ASP A 120 6.48 7.95 -2.78
C ASP A 120 5.21 8.79 -2.90
N LYS A 121 4.13 8.21 -3.43
CA LYS A 121 2.89 8.91 -3.76
C LYS A 121 2.26 9.63 -2.56
N LEU A 122 2.21 8.99 -1.39
CA LEU A 122 1.66 9.63 -0.18
C LEU A 122 2.46 10.87 0.20
N PHE A 123 3.79 10.80 0.17
CA PHE A 123 4.63 11.95 0.45
C PHE A 123 4.44 13.06 -0.58
N GLU A 124 4.30 12.74 -1.87
CA GLU A 124 4.00 13.73 -2.93
C GLU A 124 2.67 14.46 -2.66
N MET A 125 1.64 13.73 -2.24
CA MET A 125 0.32 14.32 -1.91
C MET A 125 0.42 15.25 -0.70
N ILE A 126 1.10 14.82 0.36
CA ILE A 126 1.36 15.60 1.57
C ILE A 126 2.14 16.87 1.20
N ASN A 127 3.25 16.72 0.49
CA ASN A 127 4.12 17.83 0.11
C ASN A 127 3.38 18.87 -0.73
N ARG A 128 2.49 18.43 -1.62
CA ARG A 128 1.65 19.31 -2.43
C ARG A 128 0.62 20.07 -1.59
N HIS A 129 -0.09 19.37 -0.70
CA HIS A 129 -1.09 19.99 0.17
C HIS A 129 -0.49 21.10 1.02
N PHE A 130 0.68 20.86 1.60
CA PHE A 130 1.38 21.82 2.46
C PHE A 130 2.31 22.80 1.70
N GLY A 131 2.25 22.83 0.36
CA GLY A 131 3.05 23.74 -0.46
C GLY A 131 4.57 23.62 -0.24
N GLY A 132 5.06 22.42 0.09
CA GLY A 132 6.48 22.16 0.39
C GLY A 132 6.89 22.49 1.83
N VAL A 133 6.01 23.04 2.65
CA VAL A 133 6.30 23.44 4.04
C VAL A 133 6.02 22.28 5.01
N ILE A 134 6.92 21.30 5.04
CA ILE A 134 6.80 20.06 5.83
C ILE A 134 7.56 20.14 7.15
N LYS A 135 8.66 20.90 7.19
CA LYS A 135 9.54 21.00 8.35
C LYS A 135 8.78 21.48 9.60
N GLY A 136 8.93 20.73 10.68
CA GLY A 136 8.34 21.02 11.99
C GLY A 136 6.89 20.55 12.15
N ARG A 137 6.24 20.06 11.09
CA ARG A 137 4.90 19.46 11.17
C ARG A 137 4.94 18.07 11.79
N THR A 138 3.82 17.67 12.38
CA THR A 138 3.63 16.34 12.97
C THR A 138 2.54 15.59 12.23
N PHE A 139 2.83 14.38 11.76
CA PHE A 139 1.89 13.54 11.04
C PHE A 139 1.47 12.34 11.89
N ALA A 140 0.16 12.16 12.06
CA ALA A 140 -0.40 10.91 12.55
C ALA A 140 -0.32 9.87 11.44
N VAL A 141 0.31 8.72 11.70
CA VAL A 141 0.43 7.63 10.74
C VAL A 141 -0.28 6.39 11.28
N TRP A 142 -1.31 5.95 10.57
CA TRP A 142 -2.04 4.74 10.88
C TRP A 142 -1.63 3.60 9.94
N GLY A 143 -0.99 2.58 10.52
CA GLY A 143 -0.48 1.41 9.81
C GLY A 143 1.00 1.53 9.44
N LEU A 144 1.76 0.53 9.85
CA LEU A 144 3.20 0.41 9.60
C LEU A 144 3.55 -0.89 8.86
N SER A 145 2.80 -1.97 9.10
CA SER A 145 2.92 -3.25 8.39
C SER A 145 2.54 -3.10 6.92
N PHE A 146 3.07 -3.99 6.06
CA PHE A 146 2.80 -3.93 4.62
C PHE A 146 1.36 -4.31 4.23
N LYS A 147 0.64 -5.01 5.12
CA LYS A 147 -0.77 -5.39 5.00
C LYS A 147 -1.36 -5.69 6.39
N PRO A 148 -2.68 -5.77 6.57
CA PRO A 148 -3.30 -6.20 7.82
C PRO A 148 -2.94 -7.63 8.24
N ASN A 149 -3.10 -7.93 9.54
CA ASN A 149 -2.92 -9.23 10.17
C ASN A 149 -1.47 -9.76 10.11
N THR A 150 -0.49 -8.87 10.19
CA THR A 150 0.93 -9.18 10.31
C THR A 150 1.69 -8.00 10.92
N ASP A 151 2.83 -8.30 11.53
CA ASP A 151 3.82 -7.34 11.98
C ASP A 151 4.91 -7.04 10.93
N ASP A 152 4.86 -7.72 9.76
CA ASP A 152 5.90 -7.63 8.72
C ASP A 152 5.95 -6.25 8.07
N MET A 153 7.07 -5.56 8.25
CA MET A 153 7.37 -4.25 7.67
C MET A 153 8.36 -4.28 6.50
N ARG A 154 8.74 -5.49 6.01
CA ARG A 154 9.69 -5.61 4.89
C ARG A 154 9.14 -4.96 3.63
N ALA A 155 9.92 -4.06 3.03
CA ALA A 155 9.52 -3.28 1.85
C ALA A 155 8.16 -2.57 1.97
N ALA A 156 7.65 -2.34 3.20
CA ALA A 156 6.39 -1.66 3.44
C ALA A 156 6.47 -0.18 2.99
N SER A 157 5.37 0.32 2.40
CA SER A 157 5.26 1.72 1.94
C SER A 157 5.40 2.72 3.09
N SER A 158 5.04 2.31 4.31
CA SER A 158 5.27 3.10 5.53
C SER A 158 6.73 3.48 5.73
N ARG A 159 7.67 2.58 5.41
CA ARG A 159 9.10 2.87 5.57
C ARG A 159 9.58 3.98 4.65
N ASN A 160 9.13 3.97 3.38
CA ASN A 160 9.43 5.04 2.43
C ASN A 160 8.81 6.36 2.88
N LEU A 161 7.53 6.33 3.26
CA LEU A 161 6.83 7.53 3.76
C LEU A 161 7.53 8.15 4.96
N LEU A 162 7.83 7.35 6.00
CA LEU A 162 8.49 7.85 7.20
C LEU A 162 9.87 8.44 6.89
N ALA A 163 10.65 7.76 6.05
CA ALA A 163 11.96 8.26 5.63
C ALA A 163 11.85 9.62 4.91
N SER A 164 10.87 9.78 4.02
CA SER A 164 10.63 11.03 3.29
C SER A 164 10.16 12.17 4.22
N LEU A 165 9.25 11.87 5.17
CA LEU A 165 8.79 12.84 6.17
C LEU A 165 9.94 13.32 7.06
N TRP A 166 10.77 12.41 7.54
CA TRP A 166 11.95 12.78 8.36
C TRP A 166 12.99 13.56 7.56
N ALA A 167 13.26 13.17 6.31
CA ALA A 167 14.15 13.92 5.44
C ALA A 167 13.66 15.36 5.19
N ALA A 168 12.34 15.57 5.19
CA ALA A 168 11.72 16.88 5.09
C ALA A 168 11.63 17.62 6.45
N GLY A 169 12.12 17.04 7.54
CA GLY A 169 12.14 17.64 8.89
C GLY A 169 10.80 17.58 9.64
N ALA A 170 9.93 16.65 9.28
CA ALA A 170 8.68 16.39 9.98
C ALA A 170 8.88 15.45 11.18
N LYS A 171 7.88 15.42 12.06
CA LYS A 171 7.71 14.43 13.13
C LYS A 171 6.58 13.48 12.79
N VAL A 172 6.66 12.27 13.31
CA VAL A 172 5.66 11.22 13.09
C VAL A 172 5.17 10.69 14.44
N GLN A 173 3.85 10.58 14.60
CA GLN A 173 3.19 9.82 15.66
C GLN A 173 2.51 8.62 14.99
N ALA A 174 3.00 7.41 15.27
CA ALA A 174 2.55 6.23 14.53
C ALA A 174 1.88 5.20 15.44
N PHE A 175 0.86 4.55 14.88
CA PHE A 175 0.20 3.41 15.48
C PHE A 175 -0.05 2.30 14.43
N ASP A 176 0.25 1.08 14.82
CA ASP A 176 -0.12 -0.15 14.10
C ASP A 176 -0.57 -1.19 15.12
N PRO A 177 -1.65 -1.97 14.86
CA PRO A 177 -2.13 -2.98 15.80
C PRO A 177 -1.11 -4.09 16.14
N GLU A 178 -0.20 -4.44 15.22
CA GLU A 178 0.71 -5.57 15.37
C GLU A 178 2.21 -5.17 15.23
N ALA A 179 2.51 -4.16 14.41
CA ALA A 179 3.90 -3.88 14.00
C ALA A 179 4.66 -2.90 14.91
N MET A 180 4.15 -2.55 16.09
CA MET A 180 4.79 -1.56 16.98
C MET A 180 6.18 -1.99 17.43
N HIS A 181 6.33 -3.25 17.86
CA HIS A 181 7.62 -3.80 18.28
C HIS A 181 8.62 -3.90 17.12
N GLU A 182 8.13 -4.30 15.93
CA GLU A 182 8.96 -4.36 14.73
C GLU A 182 9.40 -2.95 14.27
N ALA A 183 8.52 -1.95 14.40
CA ALA A 183 8.86 -0.55 14.12
C ALA A 183 9.95 -0.04 15.08
N GLU A 184 9.85 -0.33 16.38
CA GLU A 184 10.88 0.02 17.35
C GLU A 184 12.22 -0.66 17.02
N ARG A 185 12.18 -1.93 16.63
CA ARG A 185 13.38 -2.68 16.21
C ARG A 185 14.04 -2.09 14.96
N ILE A 186 13.24 -1.63 13.98
CA ILE A 186 13.75 -1.11 12.70
C ILE A 186 14.26 0.31 12.83
N PHE A 187 13.50 1.19 13.50
CA PHE A 187 13.79 2.63 13.54
C PHE A 187 14.58 3.06 14.77
N GLY A 188 14.57 2.25 15.84
CA GLY A 188 15.18 2.59 17.11
C GLY A 188 14.50 3.78 17.79
N GLN A 189 15.19 4.35 18.77
CA GLN A 189 14.74 5.58 19.43
C GLN A 189 15.11 6.79 18.56
N ARG A 190 14.13 7.67 18.32
CA ARG A 190 14.26 8.88 17.51
C ARG A 190 13.44 10.01 18.11
N ASP A 191 13.95 11.23 18.07
CA ASP A 191 13.24 12.42 18.54
C ASP A 191 12.10 12.86 17.60
N ASP A 192 12.10 12.35 16.37
CA ASP A 192 11.12 12.63 15.32
C ASP A 192 10.12 11.46 15.10
N LEU A 193 10.16 10.41 15.94
CA LEU A 193 9.21 9.31 15.94
C LEU A 193 8.65 9.04 17.34
N MET A 194 7.34 9.10 17.47
CA MET A 194 6.61 8.65 18.65
C MET A 194 5.72 7.45 18.27
N LEU A 195 6.02 6.28 18.81
CA LEU A 195 5.17 5.11 18.73
C LEU A 195 4.16 5.15 19.87
N VAL A 196 2.86 5.18 19.56
CA VAL A 196 1.77 5.39 20.51
C VAL A 196 0.89 4.17 20.68
N GLY A 197 0.21 4.04 21.82
CA GLY A 197 -0.56 2.84 22.17
C GLY A 197 -1.93 2.70 21.47
N THR A 198 -2.45 3.73 20.81
CA THR A 198 -3.75 3.69 20.12
C THR A 198 -3.76 4.60 18.90
N ALA A 199 -4.66 4.30 17.95
CA ALA A 199 -4.87 5.13 16.76
C ALA A 199 -5.25 6.58 17.14
N ASN A 200 -6.10 6.76 18.16
CA ASN A 200 -6.51 8.08 18.62
C ASN A 200 -5.37 8.87 19.30
N ALA A 201 -4.46 8.19 19.99
CA ALA A 201 -3.30 8.84 20.59
C ALA A 201 -2.36 9.42 19.51
N ALA A 202 -2.30 8.82 18.32
CA ALA A 202 -1.51 9.32 17.21
C ALA A 202 -2.01 10.67 16.67
N LEU A 203 -3.28 10.99 16.87
CA LEU A 203 -3.90 12.21 16.35
C LEU A 203 -3.60 13.45 17.21
N GLN A 204 -3.18 13.27 18.47
CA GLN A 204 -3.01 14.38 19.40
C GLN A 204 -1.91 15.35 18.93
N ASN A 205 -2.30 16.61 18.69
CA ASN A 205 -1.42 17.65 18.17
C ASN A 205 -0.76 17.32 16.83
N ALA A 206 -1.33 16.41 16.05
CA ALA A 206 -0.88 16.15 14.69
C ALA A 206 -1.48 17.17 13.71
N ASP A 207 -0.72 17.51 12.68
CA ASP A 207 -1.21 18.39 11.61
C ASP A 207 -2.20 17.64 10.69
N ALA A 208 -1.94 16.38 10.37
CA ALA A 208 -2.73 15.58 9.44
C ALA A 208 -2.72 14.10 9.79
N LEU A 209 -3.72 13.35 9.28
CA LEU A 209 -3.76 11.90 9.32
C LEU A 209 -3.28 11.30 7.99
N VAL A 210 -2.41 10.28 8.08
CA VAL A 210 -1.98 9.46 6.93
C VAL A 210 -2.29 8.00 7.19
N VAL A 211 -3.11 7.38 6.36
CA VAL A 211 -3.46 5.94 6.43
C VAL A 211 -2.59 5.17 5.44
N VAL A 212 -1.79 4.23 5.95
CA VAL A 212 -0.82 3.47 5.12
C VAL A 212 -1.19 2.00 5.01
N THR A 213 -1.86 1.43 6.02
CA THR A 213 -2.29 0.03 6.03
C THR A 213 -3.79 -0.05 6.33
N GLU A 214 -4.51 -0.87 5.56
CA GLU A 214 -5.96 -0.96 5.58
C GLU A 214 -6.50 -1.85 6.72
N TRP A 215 -6.04 -1.64 7.95
CA TRP A 215 -6.53 -2.35 9.12
C TRP A 215 -8.03 -2.16 9.32
N LYS A 216 -8.71 -3.23 9.75
CA LYS A 216 -10.18 -3.18 10.00
C LYS A 216 -10.55 -2.09 10.99
N ASN A 217 -9.71 -1.86 11.99
CA ASN A 217 -9.94 -0.87 13.06
C ASN A 217 -9.92 0.58 12.54
N PHE A 218 -9.30 0.83 11.37
CA PHE A 218 -9.20 2.17 10.80
C PHE A 218 -10.36 2.52 9.87
N ARG A 219 -11.21 1.54 9.49
CA ARG A 219 -12.26 1.72 8.47
C ARG A 219 -13.46 2.55 8.91
N SER A 220 -13.68 2.70 10.20
CA SER A 220 -14.83 3.44 10.74
C SER A 220 -14.38 4.36 11.87
N PRO A 221 -13.58 5.40 11.56
CA PRO A 221 -13.19 6.38 12.56
C PRO A 221 -14.35 7.32 12.89
N ASP A 222 -14.27 7.97 14.02
CA ASP A 222 -15.11 9.13 14.32
C ASP A 222 -14.51 10.36 13.59
N PHE A 223 -15.15 10.79 12.51
CA PHE A 223 -14.68 11.92 11.70
C PHE A 223 -14.75 13.26 12.43
N ASP A 224 -15.70 13.45 13.35
CA ASP A 224 -15.80 14.66 14.17
C ASP A 224 -14.60 14.74 15.12
N MET A 225 -14.22 13.61 15.70
CA MET A 225 -13.01 13.51 16.53
C MET A 225 -11.75 13.75 15.67
N LEU A 226 -11.64 13.19 14.48
CA LEU A 226 -10.50 13.45 13.56
C LEU A 226 -10.38 14.95 13.29
N LYS A 227 -11.49 15.59 12.90
CA LYS A 227 -11.53 17.02 12.61
C LYS A 227 -11.11 17.90 13.80
N SER A 228 -11.57 17.54 15.01
CA SER A 228 -11.24 18.32 16.21
C SER A 228 -9.83 18.09 16.73
N SER A 229 -9.22 16.95 16.42
CA SER A 229 -7.88 16.56 16.92
C SER A 229 -6.74 17.02 16.00
N LEU A 230 -6.99 17.19 14.71
CA LEU A 230 -5.98 17.57 13.72
C LEU A 230 -5.90 19.09 13.59
N ALA A 231 -4.68 19.63 13.55
CA ALA A 231 -4.46 21.06 13.36
C ALA A 231 -4.87 21.51 11.94
N ASP A 232 -4.63 20.67 10.94
CA ASP A 232 -5.11 20.84 9.57
C ASP A 232 -6.07 19.68 9.29
N ALA A 233 -7.35 19.98 9.13
CA ALA A 233 -8.40 18.96 9.02
C ALA A 233 -8.29 18.19 7.70
N VAL A 234 -7.25 17.36 7.54
CA VAL A 234 -6.92 16.64 6.31
C VAL A 234 -6.54 15.18 6.56
N VAL A 235 -7.00 14.31 5.65
CA VAL A 235 -6.71 12.87 5.62
C VAL A 235 -6.06 12.50 4.30
N PHE A 236 -4.91 11.85 4.36
CA PHE A 236 -4.23 11.21 3.22
C PHE A 236 -4.43 9.70 3.33
N ASP A 237 -5.25 9.16 2.45
CA ASP A 237 -5.66 7.75 2.48
C ASP A 237 -4.92 6.93 1.41
N GLY A 238 -3.86 6.28 1.81
CA GLY A 238 -3.02 5.44 0.95
C GLY A 238 -3.65 4.09 0.56
N ARG A 239 -4.85 3.79 1.06
CA ARG A 239 -5.54 2.50 0.84
C ARG A 239 -6.98 2.62 0.38
N ASN A 240 -7.47 3.86 0.19
CA ASN A 240 -8.83 4.14 -0.26
C ASN A 240 -9.90 3.46 0.62
N ILE A 241 -9.69 3.47 1.94
CA ILE A 241 -10.61 2.79 2.88
C ILE A 241 -11.80 3.65 3.26
N TYR A 242 -11.77 4.94 2.95
CA TYR A 242 -12.87 5.86 3.24
C TYR A 242 -13.63 6.27 1.97
N ASP A 243 -14.89 6.63 2.18
CA ASP A 243 -15.68 7.30 1.16
C ASP A 243 -15.33 8.80 1.15
N PRO A 244 -14.89 9.37 0.00
CA PRO A 244 -14.51 10.78 -0.08
C PRO A 244 -15.63 11.74 0.32
N ASP A 245 -16.87 11.45 -0.11
CA ASP A 245 -18.01 12.33 0.17
C ASP A 245 -18.32 12.35 1.67
N ALA A 246 -18.23 11.21 2.34
CA ALA A 246 -18.45 11.12 3.79
C ALA A 246 -17.37 11.90 4.57
N VAL A 247 -16.11 11.82 4.17
CA VAL A 247 -15.00 12.55 4.81
C VAL A 247 -15.15 14.06 4.59
N GLU A 248 -15.48 14.48 3.36
CA GLU A 248 -15.65 15.90 3.02
C GLU A 248 -16.90 16.51 3.68
N GLN A 249 -18.01 15.77 3.78
CA GLN A 249 -19.21 16.19 4.50
C GLN A 249 -18.95 16.41 6.01
N ALA A 250 -18.05 15.65 6.60
CA ALA A 250 -17.58 15.88 7.98
C ALA A 250 -16.69 17.15 8.10
N GLY A 251 -16.28 17.74 6.98
CA GLY A 251 -15.48 18.95 6.92
C GLY A 251 -13.98 18.72 7.00
N LEU A 252 -13.52 17.53 6.60
CA LEU A 252 -12.12 17.17 6.42
C LEU A 252 -11.76 17.26 4.92
N ALA A 253 -10.56 17.71 4.61
CA ALA A 253 -10.00 17.53 3.27
C ALA A 253 -9.58 16.07 3.08
N TYR A 254 -9.87 15.49 1.91
CA TYR A 254 -9.55 14.09 1.62
C TYR A 254 -8.68 13.95 0.37
N TYR A 255 -7.64 13.13 0.48
CA TYR A 255 -6.76 12.74 -0.61
C TYR A 255 -6.60 11.23 -0.63
N GLY A 256 -7.27 10.56 -1.56
CA GLY A 256 -7.11 9.11 -1.83
C GLY A 256 -6.25 8.87 -3.08
N ILE A 257 -5.78 7.65 -3.25
CA ILE A 257 -5.02 7.22 -4.42
C ILE A 257 -5.97 7.08 -5.62
N GLY A 258 -5.86 7.98 -6.60
CA GLY A 258 -6.73 7.98 -7.77
C GLY A 258 -8.17 8.40 -7.49
N ARG A 259 -8.44 9.05 -6.34
CA ARG A 259 -9.78 9.54 -5.96
C ARG A 259 -9.69 10.70 -4.98
N GLY A 260 -10.83 11.33 -4.70
CA GLY A 260 -10.89 12.52 -3.86
C GLY A 260 -10.51 13.77 -4.64
N ARG A 261 -9.84 14.73 -4.01
CA ARG A 261 -9.50 16.01 -4.63
C ARG A 261 -8.54 15.81 -5.80
N ALA A 262 -8.96 16.27 -6.97
CA ALA A 262 -8.14 16.20 -8.18
C ALA A 262 -6.85 17.04 -8.03
N ILE A 263 -5.78 16.53 -8.61
CA ILE A 263 -4.56 17.32 -8.83
C ILE A 263 -4.91 18.42 -9.83
N ALA A 264 -4.67 19.69 -9.47
CA ALA A 264 -4.82 20.78 -10.43
C ALA A 264 -4.05 20.47 -11.70
N ARG A 265 -4.69 20.61 -12.87
CA ARG A 265 -3.99 20.46 -14.16
C ARG A 265 -2.85 21.48 -14.18
N PRO A 266 -1.63 21.11 -14.61
CA PRO A 266 -0.68 22.14 -15.00
C PRO A 266 -1.30 22.94 -16.15
N ASP A 267 -1.30 24.27 -16.03
CA ASP A 267 -1.71 25.19 -17.07
C ASP A 267 -0.88 25.01 -18.34
#